data_8789bd1dc7d2a69c3625a2299f57c335
#
_entry.id   8789bd1dc7d2a69c3625a2299f57c335
#
_cell.length_a   1.000
_cell.length_b   1.000
_cell.length_c   1.000
_cell.angle_alpha   90.00
_cell.angle_beta   90.00
_cell.angle_gamma   90.00
#
_symmetry.space_group_name_H-M   'P 1'
#
loop_
_entity.id
_entity.type
_entity.pdbx_description
1 polymer ?
#
loop_
_entity_poly.entity_id
_entity_poly.type
_entity_poly.pdbx_seq_one_letter_code
_entity_poly.pdbx_strand_id
1 'polypeptide(L)'
;MSEIDFGKSLSRTETTIPGLEIFDLPVHGDSRGWFKENWQREKMTALGLADFGPVQNNVSFNDAVGTTRGIHAEPWDKWVSIATGRIFGAWVDLREGPTFGAVFTAELDPSKAIFVPRGVGNSYQTLEPDTAYTYLVNDHWSPDASYSFLNLADETAAIEWPIPLAEAEVSAKDLAHPRLSDVEPVAPRKTLVIGSGGQLGTALRSEFDGMQSVEWTTRADFDLGSATLADARRWRDYDTIINAAAYTAVDRAETPDGRRDAWAVNAAGPAALARIAAEHGITLVHVSSDYVFDGSADRPYAEADLVCPLGVYGQSKAAGDLAVSTAPRHYIVRTSWVIGSGSNFVSTMASLAAKGVDPKVVDDQRGRLTFASEIARLIRTLVEKRPPFGVYNLTSEGEVVTWADVARRVFELVGHDAARVTGVSTDQYFASATSPVAPRPLNSVLDLTRVHGIGFTPRAGDELLREYLAP
;
A
#
# COMPACT_ATOMS: atom_id res chain seq x y z
N MET A 1 3.85 24.31 39.25
CA MET A 1 4.36 23.89 37.94
C MET A 1 5.01 22.51 38.16
N SER A 2 4.51 21.49 37.51
CA SER A 2 5.13 20.17 37.53
C SER A 2 6.56 20.29 37.04
N GLU A 3 7.47 19.53 37.61
CA GLU A 3 8.86 19.45 37.17
C GLU A 3 8.87 18.75 35.81
N ILE A 4 9.00 19.54 34.72
CA ILE A 4 9.22 18.98 33.37
C ILE A 4 10.60 18.30 33.38
N ASP A 5 10.65 17.05 32.94
CA ASP A 5 11.93 16.35 32.78
C ASP A 5 12.67 16.87 31.53
N PHE A 6 13.64 17.75 31.76
CA PHE A 6 14.44 18.40 30.71
C PHE A 6 15.57 17.50 30.14
N GLY A 7 15.72 16.28 30.59
CA GLY A 7 16.85 15.42 30.22
C GLY A 7 16.51 14.34 29.20
N LYS A 8 15.28 14.23 28.75
CA LYS A 8 14.85 13.13 27.88
C LYS A 8 15.43 13.20 26.49
N SER A 9 15.77 12.04 25.97
CA SER A 9 16.04 11.84 24.54
C SER A 9 14.75 11.48 23.83
N LEU A 10 14.67 11.82 22.56
CA LEU A 10 13.56 11.37 21.70
C LEU A 10 13.54 9.85 21.65
N SER A 11 12.44 9.24 22.10
CA SER A 11 12.24 7.79 22.08
C SER A 11 10.81 7.42 21.76
N ARG A 12 10.58 6.18 21.36
CA ARG A 12 9.28 5.58 21.05
C ARG A 12 9.08 4.33 21.90
N THR A 13 7.89 4.17 22.44
CA THR A 13 7.47 3.00 23.22
C THR A 13 6.10 2.52 22.71
N GLU A 14 5.99 1.26 22.37
CA GLU A 14 4.72 0.61 22.04
C GLU A 14 3.88 0.40 23.29
N THR A 15 2.54 0.47 23.15
CA THR A 15 1.61 0.19 24.24
C THR A 15 0.96 -1.18 24.09
N THR A 16 0.05 -1.54 24.99
CA THR A 16 -0.77 -2.76 24.90
C THR A 16 -1.81 -2.73 23.78
N ILE A 17 -2.13 -1.55 23.24
CA ILE A 17 -3.03 -1.38 22.10
C ILE A 17 -2.18 -1.26 20.83
N PRO A 18 -2.31 -2.16 19.84
CA PRO A 18 -1.49 -2.13 18.64
C PRO A 18 -1.55 -0.80 17.88
N GLY A 19 -0.38 -0.20 17.62
CA GLY A 19 -0.24 1.08 16.93
C GLY A 19 -0.52 2.33 17.78
N LEU A 20 -0.98 2.18 19.02
CA LEU A 20 -0.99 3.27 20.00
C LEU A 20 0.42 3.37 20.62
N GLU A 21 1.09 4.50 20.47
CA GLU A 21 2.52 4.62 20.74
C GLU A 21 2.83 5.90 21.52
N ILE A 22 3.62 5.80 22.60
CA ILE A 22 4.10 6.93 23.37
C ILE A 22 5.48 7.36 22.89
N PHE A 23 5.70 8.67 22.87
CA PHE A 23 6.97 9.29 22.57
C PHE A 23 7.44 10.16 23.74
N ASP A 24 8.69 10.01 24.16
CA ASP A 24 9.36 11.01 24.96
C ASP A 24 9.91 12.10 24.02
N LEU A 25 9.64 13.35 24.36
CA LEU A 25 10.07 14.51 23.58
C LEU A 25 11.18 15.27 24.33
N PRO A 26 12.31 15.60 23.68
CA PRO A 26 13.30 16.50 24.28
C PRO A 26 12.70 17.87 24.57
N VAL A 27 12.76 18.31 25.80
CA VAL A 27 12.40 19.66 26.23
C VAL A 27 13.65 20.38 26.69
N HIS A 28 13.87 21.59 26.19
CA HIS A 28 15.02 22.43 26.51
C HIS A 28 14.56 23.67 27.25
N GLY A 29 15.05 23.86 28.49
CA GLY A 29 14.69 25.00 29.34
C GLY A 29 15.83 25.98 29.49
N ASP A 30 15.49 27.31 29.59
CA ASP A 30 16.39 28.39 29.98
C ASP A 30 15.67 29.43 30.84
N SER A 31 16.31 30.56 31.12
CA SER A 31 15.74 31.63 31.95
C SER A 31 14.47 32.28 31.38
N ARG A 32 14.12 32.04 30.15
CA ARG A 32 12.93 32.59 29.45
C ARG A 32 11.76 31.59 29.42
N GLY A 33 11.99 30.30 29.78
CA GLY A 33 11.00 29.24 29.73
C GLY A 33 11.59 27.98 29.07
N TRP A 34 10.78 27.29 28.30
CA TRP A 34 11.23 26.07 27.63
C TRP A 34 10.78 26.03 26.16
N PHE A 35 11.50 25.20 25.38
CA PHE A 35 11.23 24.92 23.97
C PHE A 35 11.26 23.40 23.73
N LYS A 36 10.38 22.91 22.85
CA LYS A 36 10.42 21.55 22.32
C LYS A 36 10.07 21.51 20.86
N GLU A 37 10.62 20.55 20.14
CA GLU A 37 10.08 20.15 18.83
C GLU A 37 8.85 19.26 19.08
N ASN A 38 7.67 19.83 18.90
CA ASN A 38 6.41 19.11 19.16
C ASN A 38 6.12 18.01 18.11
N TRP A 39 6.56 18.22 16.88
CA TRP A 39 6.47 17.30 15.75
C TRP A 39 7.59 17.55 14.76
N GLN A 40 8.28 16.48 14.33
CA GLN A 40 9.26 16.54 13.26
C GLN A 40 9.21 15.21 12.48
N ARG A 41 8.68 15.29 11.23
CA ARG A 41 8.35 14.12 10.40
C ARG A 41 9.51 13.15 10.23
N GLU A 42 10.70 13.65 9.86
CA GLU A 42 11.86 12.79 9.62
C GLU A 42 12.33 12.04 10.88
N LYS A 43 12.36 12.73 12.04
CA LYS A 43 12.73 12.11 13.30
C LYS A 43 11.73 11.04 13.73
N MET A 44 10.43 11.32 13.60
CA MET A 44 9.36 10.39 14.01
C MET A 44 9.33 9.16 13.10
N THR A 45 9.48 9.32 11.78
CA THR A 45 9.54 8.20 10.84
C THR A 45 10.82 7.39 10.98
N ALA A 46 11.95 8.04 11.32
CA ALA A 46 13.21 7.33 11.61
C ALA A 46 13.11 6.43 12.86
N LEU A 47 12.24 6.78 13.83
CA LEU A 47 11.89 5.94 14.98
C LEU A 47 10.86 4.84 14.64
N GLY A 48 10.40 4.78 13.39
CA GLY A 48 9.47 3.76 12.91
C GLY A 48 7.99 4.14 13.05
N LEU A 49 7.65 5.40 13.39
CA LEU A 49 6.27 5.86 13.27
C LEU A 49 5.87 5.87 11.79
N ALA A 50 4.72 5.30 11.48
CA ALA A 50 4.16 5.40 10.14
C ALA A 50 3.94 6.87 9.76
N ASP A 51 4.37 7.26 8.55
CA ASP A 51 4.15 8.62 8.06
C ASP A 51 2.65 8.88 7.85
N PHE A 52 2.03 9.54 8.83
CA PHE A 52 0.59 9.79 8.78
C PHE A 52 0.20 11.11 8.11
N GLY A 53 1.18 11.96 7.74
CA GLY A 53 0.97 13.16 6.94
C GLY A 53 -0.06 14.13 7.56
N PRO A 54 0.24 14.79 8.71
CA PRO A 54 -0.73 15.66 9.38
C PRO A 54 -1.07 16.87 8.50
N VAL A 55 -2.37 17.22 8.45
CA VAL A 55 -2.93 18.33 7.65
C VAL A 55 -3.65 19.40 8.47
N GLN A 56 -3.98 19.12 9.76
CA GLN A 56 -4.68 20.04 10.62
C GLN A 56 -4.11 19.95 12.05
N ASN A 57 -3.99 21.11 12.72
CA ASN A 57 -3.65 21.21 14.13
C ASN A 57 -4.82 21.80 14.92
N ASN A 58 -5.15 21.19 16.04
CA ASN A 58 -6.20 21.63 16.96
C ASN A 58 -5.60 21.87 18.35
N VAL A 59 -6.17 22.81 19.06
CA VAL A 59 -5.83 23.12 20.47
C VAL A 59 -7.11 23.16 21.30
N SER A 60 -7.12 22.45 22.44
CA SER A 60 -8.14 22.52 23.44
C SER A 60 -7.51 23.11 24.71
N PHE A 61 -7.99 24.27 25.14
CA PHE A 61 -7.58 24.91 26.38
C PHE A 61 -8.60 24.62 27.48
N ASN A 62 -8.13 24.33 28.70
CA ASN A 62 -8.95 23.93 29.82
C ASN A 62 -8.48 24.68 31.08
N ASP A 63 -9.32 25.54 31.60
CA ASP A 63 -9.00 26.45 32.74
C ASP A 63 -8.89 25.65 34.03
N ALA A 64 -9.76 24.66 34.23
CA ALA A 64 -9.93 23.95 35.49
C ALA A 64 -9.26 22.59 35.54
N VAL A 65 -8.88 22.18 36.73
CA VAL A 65 -8.52 20.78 37.04
C VAL A 65 -9.78 19.92 37.02
N GLY A 66 -9.69 18.72 36.52
CA GLY A 66 -10.81 17.77 36.43
C GLY A 66 -11.68 17.93 35.17
N THR A 67 -11.36 18.87 34.25
CA THR A 67 -12.04 18.92 32.96
C THR A 67 -11.78 17.62 32.23
N THR A 68 -12.85 16.86 31.96
CA THR A 68 -12.76 15.52 31.34
C THR A 68 -13.51 15.51 30.03
N ARG A 69 -12.84 15.02 28.97
CA ARG A 69 -13.37 14.95 27.58
C ARG A 69 -13.17 13.59 26.97
N GLY A 70 -14.14 13.11 26.21
CA GLY A 70 -14.07 11.86 25.46
C GLY A 70 -15.23 10.92 25.78
N ILE A 71 -15.12 9.67 25.50
CA ILE A 71 -14.12 8.95 24.71
C ILE A 71 -14.54 9.06 23.25
N HIS A 72 -13.70 9.60 22.39
CA HIS A 72 -13.99 9.85 20.98
C HIS A 72 -13.01 9.07 20.09
N ALA A 73 -13.51 8.15 19.27
CA ALA A 73 -12.74 7.50 18.21
C ALA A 73 -13.11 8.12 16.86
N GLU A 74 -12.18 8.84 16.29
CA GLU A 74 -12.36 9.49 15.00
C GLU A 74 -11.78 8.64 13.85
N PRO A 75 -12.21 8.93 12.61
CA PRO A 75 -11.78 8.19 11.41
C PRO A 75 -10.41 8.66 10.88
N TRP A 76 -9.55 9.22 11.70
CA TRP A 76 -8.19 9.67 11.39
C TRP A 76 -7.20 9.36 12.51
N ASP A 77 -5.93 9.39 12.16
CA ASP A 77 -4.85 9.26 13.13
C ASP A 77 -4.54 10.60 13.78
N LYS A 78 -4.08 10.58 15.03
CA LYS A 78 -3.74 11.76 15.82
C LYS A 78 -2.33 11.68 16.38
N TRP A 79 -1.66 12.81 16.40
CA TRP A 79 -0.50 13.06 17.24
C TRP A 79 -0.91 14.01 18.36
N VAL A 80 -1.02 13.50 19.55
CA VAL A 80 -1.46 14.24 20.73
C VAL A 80 -0.25 14.65 21.57
N SER A 81 -0.23 15.88 22.06
CA SER A 81 0.79 16.40 22.96
C SER A 81 0.23 17.48 23.88
N ILE A 82 0.96 17.79 24.94
CA ILE A 82 0.58 18.81 25.90
C ILE A 82 1.48 20.03 25.70
N ALA A 83 0.88 21.19 25.51
CA ALA A 83 1.60 22.45 25.40
C ALA A 83 1.87 23.07 26.78
N THR A 84 0.89 23.03 27.69
CA THR A 84 1.03 23.45 29.11
C THR A 84 0.18 22.55 29.99
N GLY A 85 0.56 22.37 31.24
CA GLY A 85 -0.17 21.57 32.22
C GLY A 85 0.12 20.07 32.11
N ARG A 86 -0.76 19.26 32.68
CA ARG A 86 -0.65 17.80 32.74
C ARG A 86 -2.03 17.17 32.64
N ILE A 87 -2.12 16.04 31.99
CA ILE A 87 -3.33 15.23 31.86
C ILE A 87 -3.12 13.79 32.32
N PHE A 88 -4.19 13.16 32.77
CA PHE A 88 -4.37 11.73 32.72
C PHE A 88 -5.10 11.40 31.41
N GLY A 89 -4.46 10.67 30.52
CA GLY A 89 -5.05 10.20 29.26
C GLY A 89 -5.53 8.77 29.39
N ALA A 90 -6.68 8.46 28.77
CA ALA A 90 -7.19 7.11 28.66
C ALA A 90 -7.60 6.81 27.21
N TRP A 91 -7.12 5.67 26.69
CA TRP A 91 -7.37 5.22 25.32
C TRP A 91 -8.01 3.85 25.35
N VAL A 92 -9.04 3.66 24.51
CA VAL A 92 -9.78 2.40 24.41
C VAL A 92 -9.80 1.95 22.97
N ASP A 93 -9.39 0.71 22.68
CA ASP A 93 -9.45 0.19 21.33
C ASP A 93 -10.89 -0.13 20.94
N LEU A 94 -11.46 0.64 20.02
CA LEU A 94 -12.80 0.43 19.48
C LEU A 94 -12.78 -0.19 18.07
N ARG A 95 -11.61 -0.66 17.59
CA ARG A 95 -11.46 -1.31 16.30
C ARG A 95 -11.91 -2.77 16.37
N GLU A 96 -12.48 -3.25 15.28
CA GLU A 96 -12.76 -4.67 15.11
C GLU A 96 -11.46 -5.50 15.23
N GLY A 97 -11.47 -6.50 16.13
CA GLY A 97 -10.32 -7.38 16.32
C GLY A 97 -10.15 -7.86 17.75
N PRO A 98 -9.05 -8.59 18.03
CA PRO A 98 -8.83 -9.23 19.33
C PRO A 98 -8.57 -8.27 20.49
N THR A 99 -8.26 -7.02 20.19
CA THR A 99 -8.00 -5.96 21.20
C THR A 99 -9.20 -5.02 21.42
N PHE A 100 -10.37 -5.30 20.81
CA PHE A 100 -11.58 -4.50 21.05
C PHE A 100 -11.88 -4.41 22.56
N GLY A 101 -12.05 -3.20 23.06
CA GLY A 101 -12.27 -2.89 24.48
C GLY A 101 -11.00 -2.84 25.33
N ALA A 102 -9.81 -3.13 24.77
CA ALA A 102 -8.56 -2.98 25.52
C ALA A 102 -8.33 -1.50 25.92
N VAL A 103 -7.88 -1.30 27.16
CA VAL A 103 -7.66 0.04 27.74
C VAL A 103 -6.18 0.26 27.98
N PHE A 104 -5.71 1.46 27.68
CA PHE A 104 -4.39 1.94 28.05
C PHE A 104 -4.51 3.33 28.68
N THR A 105 -3.81 3.58 29.78
CA THR A 105 -3.80 4.86 30.47
C THR A 105 -2.38 5.36 30.71
N ALA A 106 -2.16 6.67 30.65
CA ALA A 106 -0.88 7.30 30.97
C ALA A 106 -1.06 8.78 31.33
N GLU A 107 -0.17 9.29 32.19
CA GLU A 107 -0.04 10.72 32.36
C GLU A 107 0.86 11.32 31.28
N LEU A 108 0.40 12.41 30.68
CA LEU A 108 1.16 13.20 29.72
C LEU A 108 1.38 14.64 30.26
N ASP A 109 2.59 15.09 30.06
CA ASP A 109 3.07 16.46 30.28
C ASP A 109 3.78 16.98 29.02
N PRO A 110 4.34 18.19 28.99
CA PRO A 110 5.04 18.69 27.81
C PRO A 110 6.19 17.83 27.30
N SER A 111 6.77 16.91 28.11
CA SER A 111 7.85 16.01 27.70
C SER A 111 7.37 14.74 27.00
N LYS A 112 6.06 14.58 26.79
CA LYS A 112 5.49 13.38 26.15
C LYS A 112 4.51 13.72 25.04
N ALA A 113 4.40 12.80 24.09
CA ALA A 113 3.32 12.79 23.10
C ALA A 113 2.82 11.35 22.92
N ILE A 114 1.65 11.21 22.31
CA ILE A 114 1.10 9.90 21.98
C ILE A 114 0.54 9.93 20.56
N PHE A 115 0.88 8.91 19.77
CA PHE A 115 0.25 8.66 18.49
C PHE A 115 -0.96 7.76 18.70
N VAL A 116 -2.13 8.24 18.31
CA VAL A 116 -3.41 7.55 18.44
C VAL A 116 -3.89 7.16 17.04
N PRO A 117 -3.88 5.86 16.68
CA PRO A 117 -4.39 5.42 15.40
C PRO A 117 -5.92 5.58 15.34
N ARG A 118 -6.44 5.76 14.12
CA ARG A 118 -7.87 5.82 13.87
C ARG A 118 -8.61 4.65 14.53
N GLY A 119 -9.82 4.93 15.02
CA GLY A 119 -10.66 3.92 15.68
C GLY A 119 -10.25 3.58 17.11
N VAL A 120 -9.12 4.11 17.60
CA VAL A 120 -8.82 4.10 19.03
C VAL A 120 -9.46 5.30 19.69
N GLY A 121 -10.34 5.02 20.65
CA GLY A 121 -11.01 6.05 21.47
C GLY A 121 -9.99 6.82 22.30
N ASN A 122 -10.08 8.13 22.26
CA ASN A 122 -9.18 9.04 22.95
C ASN A 122 -9.95 9.88 23.96
N SER A 123 -9.42 9.97 25.17
CA SER A 123 -9.98 10.78 26.25
C SER A 123 -8.90 11.31 27.18
N TYR A 124 -9.21 12.33 27.94
CA TYR A 124 -8.30 12.85 28.94
C TYR A 124 -9.04 13.56 30.06
N GLN A 125 -8.39 13.65 31.22
CA GLN A 125 -8.78 14.47 32.38
C GLN A 125 -7.61 15.38 32.75
N THR A 126 -7.85 16.68 32.93
CA THR A 126 -6.81 17.64 33.33
C THR A 126 -6.43 17.43 34.78
N LEU A 127 -5.13 17.41 35.09
CA LEU A 127 -4.55 17.28 36.40
C LEU A 127 -4.00 18.61 36.94
N GLU A 128 -3.86 19.61 36.08
CA GLU A 128 -3.39 20.95 36.39
C GLU A 128 -4.29 21.99 35.71
N PRO A 129 -4.42 23.21 36.29
CA PRO A 129 -5.16 24.30 35.66
C PRO A 129 -4.39 24.80 34.42
N ASP A 130 -5.06 25.57 33.56
CA ASP A 130 -4.51 26.18 32.36
C ASP A 130 -3.84 25.15 31.42
N THR A 131 -4.43 23.97 31.34
CA THR A 131 -3.91 22.87 30.52
C THR A 131 -4.26 23.04 29.05
N ALA A 132 -3.23 23.15 28.21
CA ALA A 132 -3.38 23.23 26.75
C ALA A 132 -3.03 21.85 26.07
N TYR A 133 -4.09 21.18 25.65
CA TYR A 133 -4.04 19.92 24.91
C TYR A 133 -4.03 20.23 23.41
N THR A 134 -2.99 19.78 22.68
CA THR A 134 -2.84 20.02 21.26
C THR A 134 -2.73 18.71 20.49
N TYR A 135 -3.30 18.66 19.29
CA TYR A 135 -3.20 17.47 18.45
C TYR A 135 -3.20 17.80 16.97
N LEU A 136 -2.34 17.06 16.24
CA LEU A 136 -2.30 17.02 14.78
C LEU A 136 -3.16 15.86 14.29
N VAL A 137 -3.84 16.04 13.16
CA VAL A 137 -4.65 15.00 12.51
C VAL A 137 -4.32 14.93 11.01
N ASN A 138 -4.47 13.74 10.43
CA ASN A 138 -4.17 13.48 9.02
C ASN A 138 -5.40 13.55 8.11
N ASP A 139 -6.51 14.06 8.59
CA ASP A 139 -7.69 14.36 7.78
C ASP A 139 -8.41 15.60 8.34
N HIS A 140 -9.30 16.18 7.55
CA HIS A 140 -10.11 17.29 7.97
C HIS A 140 -11.43 16.81 8.59
N TRP A 141 -11.91 17.56 9.57
CA TRP A 141 -13.24 17.31 10.11
C TRP A 141 -14.30 17.31 9.00
N SER A 142 -15.21 16.34 9.04
CA SER A 142 -16.32 16.22 8.10
C SER A 142 -17.58 15.77 8.86
N PRO A 143 -18.72 16.39 8.63
CA PRO A 143 -19.98 15.95 9.23
C PRO A 143 -20.41 14.54 8.80
N ASP A 144 -19.92 14.08 7.61
CA ASP A 144 -20.23 12.76 7.05
C ASP A 144 -19.24 11.68 7.49
N ALA A 145 -18.26 12.02 8.32
CA ALA A 145 -17.30 11.05 8.85
C ALA A 145 -17.96 10.16 9.90
N SER A 146 -17.59 8.87 9.90
CA SER A 146 -18.06 7.92 10.91
C SER A 146 -17.28 8.11 12.21
N TYR A 147 -17.93 8.59 13.24
CA TYR A 147 -17.38 8.74 14.58
C TYR A 147 -17.92 7.62 15.47
N SER A 148 -17.06 7.02 16.28
CA SER A 148 -17.45 6.13 17.36
C SER A 148 -17.20 6.79 18.71
N PHE A 149 -18.06 6.50 19.65
CA PHE A 149 -18.02 7.09 20.98
C PHE A 149 -18.16 6.01 22.05
N LEU A 150 -17.55 6.23 23.21
CA LEU A 150 -17.70 5.35 24.37
C LEU A 150 -17.93 6.21 25.62
N ASN A 151 -18.77 5.73 26.52
CA ASN A 151 -19.06 6.40 27.78
C ASN A 151 -17.83 6.41 28.69
N LEU A 152 -17.52 7.56 29.30
CA LEU A 152 -16.41 7.72 30.24
C LEU A 152 -16.53 6.83 31.49
N ALA A 153 -17.75 6.48 31.89
CA ALA A 153 -18.05 5.64 33.04
C ALA A 153 -18.41 4.20 32.64
N ASP A 154 -17.89 3.73 31.47
CA ASP A 154 -18.13 2.35 31.02
C ASP A 154 -17.53 1.34 32.02
N GLU A 155 -18.36 0.39 32.46
CA GLU A 155 -18.03 -0.59 33.49
C GLU A 155 -17.09 -1.70 32.95
N THR A 156 -17.07 -1.91 31.65
CA THR A 156 -16.18 -2.90 31.01
C THR A 156 -14.79 -2.32 30.79
N ALA A 157 -14.73 -1.06 30.29
CA ALA A 157 -13.49 -0.30 30.17
C ALA A 157 -12.89 0.03 31.54
N ALA A 158 -13.74 0.20 32.57
CA ALA A 158 -13.37 0.38 33.97
C ALA A 158 -12.19 1.35 34.22
N ILE A 159 -12.21 2.51 33.56
CA ILE A 159 -11.14 3.50 33.66
C ILE A 159 -11.14 4.12 35.06
N GLU A 160 -10.02 4.00 35.77
CA GLU A 160 -9.81 4.59 37.08
C GLU A 160 -9.40 6.08 36.94
N TRP A 161 -10.39 6.99 36.86
CA TRP A 161 -10.14 8.41 36.74
C TRP A 161 -9.55 8.97 38.03
N PRO A 162 -8.44 9.76 38.00
CA PRO A 162 -7.83 10.36 39.19
C PRO A 162 -8.79 11.25 39.97
N ILE A 163 -9.66 11.97 39.28
CA ILE A 163 -10.75 12.72 39.86
C ILE A 163 -12.05 12.02 39.51
N PRO A 164 -12.87 11.62 40.50
CA PRO A 164 -14.13 10.93 40.23
C PRO A 164 -15.01 11.71 39.26
N LEU A 165 -15.61 11.04 38.25
CA LEU A 165 -16.43 11.71 37.24
C LEU A 165 -17.59 12.54 37.81
N ALA A 166 -18.07 12.20 39.01
CA ALA A 166 -19.10 12.97 39.72
C ALA A 166 -18.59 14.33 40.22
N GLU A 167 -17.28 14.51 40.36
CA GLU A 167 -16.60 15.73 40.79
C GLU A 167 -15.91 16.45 39.61
N ALA A 168 -15.85 15.82 38.46
CA ALA A 168 -15.19 16.29 37.24
C ALA A 168 -16.15 17.15 36.40
N GLU A 169 -15.59 18.10 35.64
CA GLU A 169 -16.32 18.83 34.62
C GLU A 169 -16.45 18.03 33.36
N VAL A 170 -17.63 17.48 33.07
CA VAL A 170 -17.92 16.64 31.89
C VAL A 170 -19.11 17.21 31.13
N SER A 171 -19.01 17.20 29.78
CA SER A 171 -20.15 17.65 28.98
C SER A 171 -21.32 16.65 29.04
N ALA A 172 -22.56 17.16 28.96
CA ALA A 172 -23.75 16.32 28.91
C ALA A 172 -23.72 15.32 27.72
N LYS A 173 -23.09 15.73 26.63
CA LYS A 173 -22.91 14.87 25.44
C LYS A 173 -21.99 13.69 25.76
N ASP A 174 -20.85 13.90 26.40
CA ASP A 174 -19.89 12.84 26.72
C ASP A 174 -20.46 11.86 27.75
N LEU A 175 -21.30 12.35 28.68
CA LEU A 175 -22.03 11.49 29.62
C LEU A 175 -23.11 10.62 28.95
N ALA A 176 -23.61 11.03 27.79
CA ALA A 176 -24.64 10.33 27.05
C ALA A 176 -24.10 9.32 25.98
N HIS A 177 -22.78 9.16 25.90
CA HIS A 177 -22.17 8.20 24.95
C HIS A 177 -22.57 6.76 25.28
N PRO A 178 -22.59 5.84 24.27
CA PRO A 178 -22.99 4.44 24.46
C PRO A 178 -22.01 3.67 25.36
N ARG A 179 -22.48 2.57 25.93
CA ARG A 179 -21.63 1.59 26.63
C ARG A 179 -20.91 0.72 25.63
N LEU A 180 -19.78 0.11 26.01
CA LEU A 180 -18.96 -0.74 25.14
C LEU A 180 -19.76 -1.89 24.49
N SER A 181 -20.74 -2.44 25.24
CA SER A 181 -21.68 -3.46 24.75
C SER A 181 -22.53 -3.01 23.55
N ASP A 182 -22.72 -1.69 23.41
CA ASP A 182 -23.59 -1.09 22.39
C ASP A 182 -22.77 -0.40 21.28
N VAL A 183 -21.43 -0.38 21.42
CA VAL A 183 -20.53 0.20 20.40
C VAL A 183 -20.32 -0.79 19.27
N GLU A 184 -20.65 -0.36 18.04
CA GLU A 184 -20.28 -1.11 16.85
C GLU A 184 -18.77 -0.94 16.62
N PRO A 185 -17.99 -2.04 16.53
CA PRO A 185 -16.56 -1.98 16.29
C PRO A 185 -16.20 -1.25 15.00
N VAL A 186 -15.16 -0.42 15.05
CA VAL A 186 -14.66 0.30 13.87
C VAL A 186 -13.99 -0.68 12.92
N ALA A 187 -14.61 -0.91 11.77
CA ALA A 187 -14.06 -1.79 10.75
C ALA A 187 -12.72 -1.28 10.19
N PRO A 188 -11.77 -2.17 9.85
CA PRO A 188 -10.53 -1.78 9.20
C PRO A 188 -10.79 -1.15 7.85
N ARG A 189 -9.90 -0.24 7.40
CA ARG A 189 -9.97 0.27 6.03
C ARG A 189 -9.77 -0.85 5.03
N LYS A 190 -10.41 -0.69 3.87
CA LYS A 190 -10.41 -1.70 2.80
C LYS A 190 -9.15 -1.63 1.94
N THR A 191 -8.75 -2.76 1.41
CA THR A 191 -7.86 -2.85 0.26
C THR A 191 -8.70 -3.02 -1.01
N LEU A 192 -8.60 -2.10 -1.96
CA LEU A 192 -9.25 -2.22 -3.26
C LEU A 192 -8.32 -2.92 -4.26
N VAL A 193 -8.74 -4.04 -4.81
CA VAL A 193 -8.02 -4.74 -5.89
C VAL A 193 -8.74 -4.54 -7.21
N ILE A 194 -8.09 -3.82 -8.14
CA ILE A 194 -8.62 -3.52 -9.48
C ILE A 194 -8.04 -4.53 -10.46
N GLY A 195 -8.91 -5.15 -11.29
CA GLY A 195 -8.49 -6.16 -12.27
C GLY A 195 -8.44 -7.58 -11.72
N SER A 196 -9.30 -7.89 -10.75
CA SER A 196 -9.34 -9.18 -10.04
C SER A 196 -9.67 -10.40 -10.91
N GLY A 197 -10.16 -10.21 -12.14
CA GLY A 197 -10.44 -11.31 -13.09
C GLY A 197 -9.27 -11.67 -14.01
N GLY A 198 -8.14 -10.94 -13.95
CA GLY A 198 -6.94 -11.22 -14.74
C GLY A 198 -6.04 -12.28 -14.10
N GLN A 199 -4.94 -12.65 -14.80
CA GLN A 199 -3.95 -13.62 -14.30
C GLN A 199 -3.41 -13.23 -12.91
N LEU A 200 -2.97 -11.98 -12.75
CA LEU A 200 -2.49 -11.47 -11.47
C LEU A 200 -3.62 -11.34 -10.44
N GLY A 201 -4.81 -10.89 -10.86
CA GLY A 201 -5.96 -10.79 -9.97
C GLY A 201 -6.35 -12.13 -9.35
N THR A 202 -6.27 -13.23 -10.12
CA THR A 202 -6.48 -14.60 -9.61
C THR A 202 -5.41 -15.00 -8.59
N ALA A 203 -4.14 -14.69 -8.87
CA ALA A 203 -3.04 -14.96 -7.94
C ALA A 203 -3.16 -14.14 -6.65
N LEU A 204 -3.56 -12.86 -6.75
CA LEU A 204 -3.84 -12.02 -5.59
C LEU A 204 -4.97 -12.56 -4.72
N ARG A 205 -6.04 -13.09 -5.32
CA ARG A 205 -7.12 -13.73 -4.53
C ARG A 205 -6.61 -14.90 -3.69
N SER A 206 -5.72 -15.72 -4.26
CA SER A 206 -5.11 -16.85 -3.53
C SER A 206 -4.15 -16.35 -2.44
N GLU A 207 -3.32 -15.36 -2.74
CA GLU A 207 -2.33 -14.84 -1.79
C GLU A 207 -2.95 -14.07 -0.63
N PHE A 208 -4.06 -13.35 -0.88
CA PHE A 208 -4.79 -12.55 0.11
C PHE A 208 -5.96 -13.33 0.73
N ASP A 209 -6.02 -14.65 0.55
CA ASP A 209 -7.04 -15.47 1.18
C ASP A 209 -6.97 -15.35 2.71
N GLY A 210 -8.14 -15.21 3.34
CA GLY A 210 -8.25 -14.96 4.78
C GLY A 210 -7.99 -13.52 5.24
N MET A 211 -7.55 -12.60 4.35
CA MET A 211 -7.50 -11.17 4.68
C MET A 211 -8.91 -10.58 4.68
N GLN A 212 -9.27 -9.96 5.79
CA GLN A 212 -10.53 -9.22 5.89
C GLN A 212 -10.45 -7.90 5.12
N SER A 213 -11.62 -7.35 4.77
CA SER A 213 -11.75 -6.02 4.17
C SER A 213 -11.04 -5.83 2.82
N VAL A 214 -10.99 -6.89 1.97
CA VAL A 214 -10.53 -6.77 0.59
C VAL A 214 -11.71 -6.68 -0.37
N GLU A 215 -11.80 -5.57 -1.11
CA GLU A 215 -12.77 -5.39 -2.19
C GLU A 215 -12.15 -5.76 -3.54
N TRP A 216 -12.77 -6.74 -4.21
CA TRP A 216 -12.31 -7.27 -5.48
C TRP A 216 -13.14 -6.71 -6.62
N THR A 217 -12.54 -5.99 -7.57
CA THR A 217 -13.26 -5.42 -8.69
C THR A 217 -12.76 -5.93 -10.03
N THR A 218 -13.72 -6.18 -10.93
CA THR A 218 -13.48 -6.45 -12.34
C THR A 218 -13.66 -5.18 -13.16
N ARG A 219 -13.44 -5.25 -14.47
CA ARG A 219 -13.67 -4.11 -15.37
C ARG A 219 -15.16 -3.66 -15.37
N ALA A 220 -16.07 -4.60 -15.14
CA ALA A 220 -17.51 -4.27 -15.09
C ALA A 220 -17.87 -3.46 -13.83
N ASP A 221 -17.18 -3.71 -12.72
CA ASP A 221 -17.43 -3.06 -11.43
C ASP A 221 -16.66 -1.75 -11.27
N PHE A 222 -15.50 -1.65 -11.94
CA PHE A 222 -14.57 -0.52 -11.83
C PHE A 222 -13.77 -0.35 -13.13
N ASP A 223 -14.22 0.53 -14.03
CA ASP A 223 -13.53 0.81 -15.28
C ASP A 223 -12.51 1.93 -15.11
N LEU A 224 -11.22 1.58 -15.20
CA LEU A 224 -10.10 2.54 -15.13
C LEU A 224 -10.13 3.62 -16.24
N GLY A 225 -10.80 3.35 -17.35
CA GLY A 225 -10.99 4.32 -18.43
C GLY A 225 -12.09 5.36 -18.15
N SER A 226 -12.82 5.26 -17.03
CA SER A 226 -13.89 6.18 -16.67
C SER A 226 -13.36 7.56 -16.27
N ALA A 227 -14.04 8.61 -16.73
CA ALA A 227 -13.73 9.99 -16.33
C ALA A 227 -14.19 10.33 -14.90
N THR A 228 -15.03 9.49 -14.29
CA THR A 228 -15.65 9.72 -12.97
C THR A 228 -15.07 8.84 -11.86
N LEU A 229 -13.80 8.43 -12.00
CA LEU A 229 -13.13 7.58 -10.99
C LEU A 229 -13.10 8.21 -9.59
N ALA A 230 -13.02 9.53 -9.50
CA ALA A 230 -13.00 10.23 -8.21
C ALA A 230 -14.28 10.00 -7.39
N ASP A 231 -15.43 9.85 -8.08
CA ASP A 231 -16.74 9.66 -7.44
C ASP A 231 -17.14 8.18 -7.31
N ALA A 232 -16.28 7.26 -7.81
CA ALA A 232 -16.63 5.84 -7.89
C ALA A 232 -16.72 5.14 -6.51
N ARG A 233 -16.10 5.69 -5.49
CA ARG A 233 -16.03 5.12 -4.14
C ARG A 233 -15.94 6.22 -3.10
N ARG A 234 -16.27 5.86 -1.84
CA ARG A 234 -15.93 6.66 -0.67
C ARG A 234 -14.48 6.36 -0.28
N TRP A 235 -13.54 7.11 -0.86
CA TRP A 235 -12.09 6.81 -0.80
C TRP A 235 -11.50 6.81 0.62
N ARG A 236 -12.11 7.50 1.56
CA ARG A 236 -11.71 7.46 3.00
C ARG A 236 -11.83 6.07 3.63
N ASP A 237 -12.61 5.18 3.03
CA ASP A 237 -12.78 3.80 3.52
C ASP A 237 -11.65 2.87 3.08
N TYR A 238 -10.69 3.36 2.27
CA TYR A 238 -9.58 2.57 1.75
C TYR A 238 -8.25 3.06 2.28
N ASP A 239 -7.35 2.12 2.59
CA ASP A 239 -5.95 2.40 2.94
C ASP A 239 -4.98 1.98 1.83
N THR A 240 -5.39 1.06 0.98
CA THR A 240 -4.57 0.50 -0.09
C THR A 240 -5.40 0.32 -1.36
N ILE A 241 -4.81 0.69 -2.50
CA ILE A 241 -5.31 0.37 -3.84
C ILE A 241 -4.25 -0.48 -4.53
N ILE A 242 -4.62 -1.69 -5.01
CA ILE A 242 -3.77 -2.55 -5.83
C ILE A 242 -4.31 -2.51 -7.25
N ASN A 243 -3.62 -1.82 -8.13
CA ASN A 243 -3.97 -1.74 -9.54
C ASN A 243 -3.26 -2.86 -10.33
N ALA A 244 -3.93 -3.99 -10.48
CA ALA A 244 -3.53 -5.13 -11.32
C ALA A 244 -4.20 -5.10 -12.71
N ALA A 245 -5.01 -4.07 -13.02
CA ALA A 245 -5.62 -3.91 -14.33
C ALA A 245 -4.68 -3.20 -15.31
N ALA A 246 -4.65 -3.67 -16.53
CA ALA A 246 -3.92 -3.05 -17.62
C ALA A 246 -4.55 -3.40 -18.99
N TYR A 247 -4.37 -2.53 -19.96
CA TYR A 247 -4.52 -2.87 -21.37
C TYR A 247 -3.24 -3.59 -21.81
N THR A 248 -3.34 -4.85 -22.23
CA THR A 248 -2.18 -5.73 -22.51
C THR A 248 -2.09 -6.21 -23.97
N ALA A 249 -3.00 -5.78 -24.85
CA ALA A 249 -2.96 -6.15 -26.24
C ALA A 249 -1.91 -5.31 -27.01
N VAL A 250 -0.64 -5.70 -26.87
CA VAL A 250 0.56 -4.95 -27.27
C VAL A 250 0.51 -4.54 -28.74
N ASP A 251 0.24 -5.48 -29.67
CA ASP A 251 0.19 -5.19 -31.11
C ASP A 251 -1.03 -4.35 -31.48
N ARG A 252 -2.18 -4.61 -30.85
CA ARG A 252 -3.39 -3.80 -31.05
C ARG A 252 -3.21 -2.36 -30.58
N ALA A 253 -2.35 -2.11 -29.57
CA ALA A 253 -2.05 -0.76 -29.11
C ALA A 253 -1.49 0.15 -30.21
N GLU A 254 -0.85 -0.42 -31.26
CA GLU A 254 -0.33 0.34 -32.40
C GLU A 254 -1.43 0.82 -33.36
N THR A 255 -2.66 0.32 -33.23
CA THR A 255 -3.81 0.84 -34.00
C THR A 255 -4.39 2.10 -33.36
N PRO A 256 -5.10 2.98 -34.13
CA PRO A 256 -5.69 4.21 -33.56
C PRO A 256 -6.63 3.96 -32.37
N ASP A 257 -7.48 2.93 -32.43
CA ASP A 257 -8.42 2.58 -31.37
C ASP A 257 -7.70 1.96 -30.18
N GLY A 258 -6.78 1.00 -30.43
CA GLY A 258 -5.98 0.38 -29.40
C GLY A 258 -5.10 1.37 -28.65
N ARG A 259 -4.57 2.40 -29.33
CA ARG A 259 -3.82 3.50 -28.71
C ARG A 259 -4.68 4.27 -27.71
N ARG A 260 -5.92 4.66 -28.10
CA ARG A 260 -6.84 5.33 -27.18
C ARG A 260 -7.13 4.48 -25.96
N ASP A 261 -7.45 3.20 -26.16
CA ASP A 261 -7.74 2.26 -25.09
C ASP A 261 -6.53 2.08 -24.15
N ALA A 262 -5.32 1.91 -24.73
CA ALA A 262 -4.09 1.76 -23.97
C ALA A 262 -3.79 2.99 -23.10
N TRP A 263 -3.90 4.20 -23.66
CA TRP A 263 -3.68 5.44 -22.92
C TRP A 263 -4.75 5.70 -21.86
N ALA A 264 -6.02 5.37 -22.13
CA ALA A 264 -7.08 5.50 -21.14
C ALA A 264 -6.82 4.60 -19.91
N VAL A 265 -6.50 3.33 -20.16
CA VAL A 265 -6.36 2.34 -19.08
C VAL A 265 -4.98 2.38 -18.40
N ASN A 266 -3.89 2.54 -19.18
CA ASN A 266 -2.52 2.43 -18.65
C ASN A 266 -1.93 3.77 -18.20
N ALA A 267 -2.48 4.92 -18.62
CA ALA A 267 -1.97 6.24 -18.27
C ALA A 267 -3.02 7.09 -17.52
N ALA A 268 -4.17 7.38 -18.12
CA ALA A 268 -5.17 8.25 -17.51
C ALA A 268 -5.79 7.65 -16.23
N GLY A 269 -6.10 6.35 -16.24
CA GLY A 269 -6.60 5.64 -15.07
C GLY A 269 -5.61 5.68 -13.89
N PRO A 270 -4.35 5.22 -14.05
CA PRO A 270 -3.32 5.36 -13.02
C PRO A 270 -3.08 6.79 -12.53
N ALA A 271 -3.16 7.80 -13.43
CA ALA A 271 -3.05 9.21 -13.04
C ALA A 271 -4.23 9.65 -12.14
N ALA A 272 -5.44 9.18 -12.43
CA ALA A 272 -6.60 9.43 -11.57
C ALA A 272 -6.44 8.74 -10.20
N LEU A 273 -6.00 7.47 -10.18
CA LEU A 273 -5.71 6.74 -8.93
C LEU A 273 -4.61 7.42 -8.10
N ALA A 274 -3.56 7.94 -8.74
CA ALA A 274 -2.48 8.65 -8.05
C ALA A 274 -2.98 9.92 -7.34
N ARG A 275 -3.87 10.70 -8.00
CA ARG A 275 -4.50 11.87 -7.38
C ARG A 275 -5.37 11.47 -6.19
N ILE A 276 -6.22 10.47 -6.36
CA ILE A 276 -7.06 9.93 -5.29
C ILE A 276 -6.21 9.45 -4.11
N ALA A 277 -5.15 8.69 -4.41
CA ALA A 277 -4.25 8.17 -3.39
C ALA A 277 -3.54 9.30 -2.62
N ALA A 278 -3.08 10.34 -3.31
CA ALA A 278 -2.45 11.51 -2.69
C ALA A 278 -3.44 12.30 -1.82
N GLU A 279 -4.66 12.52 -2.31
CA GLU A 279 -5.71 13.27 -1.61
C GLU A 279 -6.18 12.58 -0.31
N HIS A 280 -6.29 11.25 -0.34
CA HIS A 280 -6.85 10.47 0.77
C HIS A 280 -5.81 9.69 1.58
N GLY A 281 -4.50 9.91 1.35
CA GLY A 281 -3.43 9.23 2.07
C GLY A 281 -3.41 7.71 1.86
N ILE A 282 -3.85 7.24 0.68
CA ILE A 282 -3.95 5.81 0.33
C ILE A 282 -2.61 5.33 -0.22
N THR A 283 -2.23 4.10 0.10
CA THR A 283 -1.08 3.44 -0.53
C THR A 283 -1.50 2.89 -1.89
N LEU A 284 -0.84 3.33 -2.97
CA LEU A 284 -1.11 2.87 -4.33
C LEU A 284 -0.04 1.88 -4.79
N VAL A 285 -0.42 0.63 -5.02
CA VAL A 285 0.41 -0.38 -5.67
C VAL A 285 0.01 -0.47 -7.15
N HIS A 286 0.93 -0.22 -8.06
CA HIS A 286 0.70 -0.25 -9.51
C HIS A 286 1.63 -1.25 -10.19
N VAL A 287 1.06 -2.16 -10.98
CA VAL A 287 1.84 -3.14 -11.73
C VAL A 287 2.17 -2.58 -13.11
N SER A 288 3.47 -2.53 -13.41
CA SER A 288 4.04 -2.03 -14.65
C SER A 288 4.77 -3.13 -15.46
N SER A 289 5.59 -2.76 -16.41
CA SER A 289 6.23 -3.67 -17.35
C SER A 289 7.65 -3.23 -17.69
N ASP A 290 8.49 -4.19 -18.11
CA ASP A 290 9.78 -4.01 -18.77
C ASP A 290 9.69 -3.22 -20.09
N TYR A 291 8.53 -3.20 -20.75
CA TYR A 291 8.28 -2.41 -21.97
C TYR A 291 8.42 -0.89 -21.78
N VAL A 292 8.60 -0.42 -20.55
CA VAL A 292 8.99 0.98 -20.29
C VAL A 292 10.43 1.28 -20.71
N PHE A 293 11.25 0.24 -20.97
CA PHE A 293 12.62 0.34 -21.45
C PHE A 293 12.71 0.05 -22.95
N ASP A 294 13.82 0.45 -23.58
CA ASP A 294 14.09 0.21 -25.00
C ASP A 294 14.69 -1.15 -25.31
N GLY A 295 15.16 -1.87 -24.30
CA GLY A 295 15.80 -3.17 -24.46
C GLY A 295 17.20 -3.11 -25.07
N SER A 296 17.85 -1.95 -25.15
CA SER A 296 19.16 -1.77 -25.78
C SER A 296 20.35 -2.03 -24.84
N ALA A 297 20.12 -2.06 -23.51
CA ALA A 297 21.19 -2.30 -22.55
C ALA A 297 21.70 -3.74 -22.64
N ASP A 298 22.99 -3.94 -22.39
CA ASP A 298 23.66 -5.23 -22.29
C ASP A 298 23.66 -5.83 -20.87
N ARG A 299 23.07 -5.10 -19.91
CA ARG A 299 22.94 -5.44 -18.49
C ARG A 299 21.46 -5.48 -18.06
N PRO A 300 21.15 -6.04 -16.88
CA PRO A 300 19.82 -5.88 -16.29
C PRO A 300 19.45 -4.41 -16.08
N TYR A 301 18.17 -4.06 -16.32
CA TYR A 301 17.63 -2.74 -16.06
C TYR A 301 17.34 -2.56 -14.57
N ALA A 302 17.94 -1.53 -13.98
CA ALA A 302 17.65 -1.10 -12.61
C ALA A 302 16.41 -0.20 -12.56
N GLU A 303 15.84 -0.03 -11.36
CA GLU A 303 14.65 0.82 -11.16
C GLU A 303 14.88 2.30 -11.51
N ALA A 304 16.13 2.77 -11.35
CA ALA A 304 16.53 4.14 -11.64
C ALA A 304 16.89 4.40 -13.11
N ASP A 305 16.92 3.35 -13.96
CA ASP A 305 17.23 3.54 -15.38
C ASP A 305 16.13 4.35 -16.06
N LEU A 306 16.57 5.17 -17.05
CA LEU A 306 15.66 6.01 -17.81
C LEU A 306 14.66 5.16 -18.59
N VAL A 307 13.40 5.51 -18.48
CA VAL A 307 12.36 4.89 -19.32
C VAL A 307 12.46 5.44 -20.74
N CYS A 308 12.47 4.55 -21.72
CA CYS A 308 12.59 4.85 -23.15
C CYS A 308 11.77 3.86 -23.99
N PRO A 309 10.44 3.85 -23.85
CA PRO A 309 9.58 2.84 -24.44
C PRO A 309 9.54 2.92 -25.97
N LEU A 310 9.61 1.78 -26.63
CA LEU A 310 9.64 1.67 -28.10
C LEU A 310 8.24 1.86 -28.73
N GLY A 311 7.23 1.16 -28.23
CA GLY A 311 5.88 1.11 -28.79
C GLY A 311 4.82 1.76 -27.89
N VAL A 312 3.61 1.86 -28.38
CA VAL A 312 2.48 2.55 -27.71
C VAL A 312 2.14 1.90 -26.37
N TYR A 313 2.16 0.58 -26.26
CA TYR A 313 1.94 -0.11 -25.00
C TYR A 313 2.95 0.36 -23.94
N GLY A 314 4.24 0.28 -24.25
CA GLY A 314 5.30 0.74 -23.35
C GLY A 314 5.18 2.23 -22.99
N GLN A 315 4.88 3.09 -23.98
CA GLN A 315 4.65 4.52 -23.77
C GLN A 315 3.50 4.77 -22.78
N SER A 316 2.37 4.07 -22.94
CA SER A 316 1.23 4.20 -22.05
C SER A 316 1.54 3.72 -20.63
N LYS A 317 2.31 2.61 -20.48
CA LYS A 317 2.76 2.10 -19.17
C LYS A 317 3.74 3.08 -18.50
N ALA A 318 4.73 3.60 -19.24
CA ALA A 318 5.68 4.58 -18.72
C ALA A 318 4.98 5.88 -18.27
N ALA A 319 3.98 6.36 -19.01
CA ALA A 319 3.17 7.50 -18.61
C ALA A 319 2.40 7.22 -17.30
N GLY A 320 1.88 6.00 -17.14
CA GLY A 320 1.26 5.55 -15.89
C GLY A 320 2.25 5.52 -14.73
N ASP A 321 3.46 4.96 -14.93
CA ASP A 321 4.53 4.94 -13.92
C ASP A 321 4.86 6.37 -13.43
N LEU A 322 5.07 7.31 -14.36
CA LEU A 322 5.37 8.70 -14.04
C LEU A 322 4.22 9.35 -13.25
N ALA A 323 2.98 9.09 -13.63
CA ALA A 323 1.83 9.62 -12.89
C ALA A 323 1.74 9.03 -11.48
N VAL A 324 1.90 7.71 -11.33
CA VAL A 324 1.86 7.02 -10.03
C VAL A 324 2.99 7.47 -9.11
N SER A 325 4.18 7.77 -9.65
CA SER A 325 5.32 8.26 -8.86
C SER A 325 5.08 9.61 -8.18
N THR A 326 4.04 10.36 -8.58
CA THR A 326 3.64 11.60 -7.90
C THR A 326 2.86 11.38 -6.61
N ALA A 327 2.30 10.19 -6.39
CA ALA A 327 1.62 9.86 -5.14
C ALA A 327 2.68 9.62 -4.03
N PRO A 328 2.54 10.25 -2.84
CA PRO A 328 3.54 10.12 -1.76
C PRO A 328 3.74 8.68 -1.28
N ARG A 329 2.68 7.88 -1.31
CA ARG A 329 2.63 6.49 -0.86
C ARG A 329 2.38 5.58 -2.05
N HIS A 330 3.44 5.24 -2.79
CA HIS A 330 3.29 4.40 -3.98
C HIS A 330 4.32 3.26 -4.04
N TYR A 331 3.91 2.17 -4.64
CA TYR A 331 4.76 1.09 -5.11
C TYR A 331 4.46 0.85 -6.59
N ILE A 332 5.48 0.92 -7.44
CA ILE A 332 5.41 0.52 -8.84
C ILE A 332 6.16 -0.78 -8.97
N VAL A 333 5.49 -1.86 -9.34
CA VAL A 333 6.10 -3.18 -9.57
C VAL A 333 6.28 -3.38 -11.07
N ARG A 334 7.51 -3.20 -11.56
CA ARG A 334 7.87 -3.53 -12.96
C ARG A 334 8.17 -5.01 -13.08
N THR A 335 7.58 -5.66 -14.05
CA THR A 335 7.74 -7.09 -14.29
C THR A 335 7.86 -7.39 -15.78
N SER A 336 8.27 -8.62 -16.14
CA SER A 336 8.34 -9.08 -17.52
C SER A 336 7.78 -10.50 -17.64
N TRP A 337 7.34 -10.91 -18.85
CA TRP A 337 7.02 -12.29 -19.21
C TRP A 337 6.11 -13.01 -18.21
N VAL A 338 4.97 -12.40 -17.91
CA VAL A 338 4.06 -12.87 -16.85
C VAL A 338 3.37 -14.17 -17.22
N ILE A 339 3.47 -15.16 -16.36
CA ILE A 339 2.80 -16.47 -16.43
C ILE A 339 1.83 -16.58 -15.26
N GLY A 340 0.58 -16.85 -15.57
CA GLY A 340 -0.48 -17.02 -14.57
C GLY A 340 -1.56 -17.98 -15.07
N SER A 341 -2.71 -17.99 -14.42
CA SER A 341 -3.86 -18.81 -14.81
C SER A 341 -4.39 -18.43 -16.19
N GLY A 342 -4.90 -19.41 -16.96
CA GLY A 342 -5.50 -19.21 -18.27
C GLY A 342 -4.49 -19.23 -19.41
N SER A 343 -4.81 -18.50 -20.50
CA SER A 343 -4.00 -18.51 -21.71
C SER A 343 -2.75 -17.65 -21.56
N ASN A 344 -1.58 -18.25 -21.74
CA ASN A 344 -0.28 -17.58 -21.71
C ASN A 344 0.71 -18.34 -22.62
N PHE A 345 1.96 -17.87 -22.73
CA PHE A 345 2.95 -18.47 -23.58
C PHE A 345 3.25 -19.94 -23.22
N VAL A 346 3.42 -20.23 -21.93
CA VAL A 346 3.73 -21.59 -21.44
C VAL A 346 2.60 -22.57 -21.76
N SER A 347 1.35 -22.21 -21.44
CA SER A 347 0.18 -23.05 -21.74
C SER A 347 -0.02 -23.26 -23.26
N THR A 348 0.33 -22.25 -24.06
CA THR A 348 0.30 -22.35 -25.53
C THR A 348 1.34 -23.33 -26.03
N MET A 349 2.59 -23.25 -25.55
CA MET A 349 3.65 -24.17 -25.94
C MET A 349 3.33 -25.61 -25.53
N ALA A 350 2.83 -25.85 -24.32
CA ALA A 350 2.38 -27.17 -23.89
C ALA A 350 1.25 -27.74 -24.79
N SER A 351 0.28 -26.90 -25.18
CA SER A 351 -0.77 -27.29 -26.11
C SER A 351 -0.23 -27.64 -27.52
N LEU A 352 0.73 -26.86 -28.03
CA LEU A 352 1.35 -27.16 -29.34
C LEU A 352 2.16 -28.46 -29.28
N ALA A 353 2.91 -28.72 -28.23
CA ALA A 353 3.63 -29.96 -27.99
C ALA A 353 2.71 -31.18 -28.06
N ALA A 354 1.58 -31.12 -27.31
CA ALA A 354 0.57 -32.19 -27.29
C ALA A 354 -0.13 -32.40 -28.64
N LYS A 355 -0.30 -31.33 -29.45
CA LYS A 355 -0.91 -31.39 -30.78
C LYS A 355 0.06 -31.85 -31.90
N GLY A 356 1.32 -32.11 -31.58
CA GLY A 356 2.31 -32.53 -32.59
C GLY A 356 2.80 -31.38 -33.49
N VAL A 357 2.62 -30.12 -33.12
CA VAL A 357 3.03 -28.94 -33.88
C VAL A 357 4.48 -28.59 -33.56
N ASP A 358 5.27 -28.25 -34.59
CA ASP A 358 6.66 -27.80 -34.48
C ASP A 358 6.71 -26.27 -34.61
N PRO A 359 6.76 -25.51 -33.49
CA PRO A 359 6.65 -24.07 -33.54
C PRO A 359 7.97 -23.37 -33.92
N LYS A 360 7.86 -22.25 -34.62
CA LYS A 360 8.93 -21.25 -34.73
C LYS A 360 8.75 -20.26 -33.57
N VAL A 361 9.81 -20.02 -32.80
CA VAL A 361 9.77 -19.17 -31.62
C VAL A 361 10.94 -18.19 -31.62
N VAL A 362 10.70 -16.98 -31.20
CA VAL A 362 11.71 -15.90 -31.13
C VAL A 362 12.86 -16.28 -30.20
N ASP A 363 14.12 -16.13 -30.68
CA ASP A 363 15.34 -16.46 -29.93
C ASP A 363 16.35 -15.32 -29.76
N ASP A 364 15.97 -14.09 -30.15
CA ASP A 364 16.76 -12.87 -29.97
C ASP A 364 16.21 -11.90 -28.86
N GLN A 365 15.09 -12.24 -28.22
CA GLN A 365 14.57 -11.55 -27.06
C GLN A 365 14.96 -12.30 -25.79
N ARG A 366 15.59 -11.58 -24.85
CA ARG A 366 16.17 -12.14 -23.62
C ARG A 366 15.41 -11.64 -22.40
N GLY A 367 15.12 -12.51 -21.44
CA GLY A 367 14.41 -12.15 -20.22
C GLY A 367 14.38 -13.28 -19.21
N ARG A 368 13.50 -13.14 -18.23
CA ARG A 368 13.14 -14.16 -17.24
C ARG A 368 11.63 -14.26 -17.14
N LEU A 369 11.11 -15.45 -16.89
CA LEU A 369 9.70 -15.64 -16.57
C LEU A 369 9.37 -14.94 -15.23
N THR A 370 8.15 -14.46 -15.11
CA THR A 370 7.59 -13.99 -13.85
C THR A 370 6.25 -14.66 -13.61
N PHE A 371 6.13 -15.41 -12.53
CA PHE A 371 4.86 -16.02 -12.19
C PHE A 371 3.97 -15.04 -11.43
N ALA A 372 2.69 -15.01 -11.77
CA ALA A 372 1.71 -14.11 -11.15
C ALA A 372 1.63 -14.32 -9.63
N SER A 373 1.89 -15.53 -9.13
CA SER A 373 2.01 -15.85 -7.71
C SER A 373 3.16 -15.10 -7.03
N GLU A 374 4.31 -14.95 -7.70
CA GLU A 374 5.45 -14.20 -7.15
C GLU A 374 5.16 -12.70 -7.10
N ILE A 375 4.45 -12.17 -8.10
CA ILE A 375 4.00 -10.78 -8.09
C ILE A 375 3.03 -10.55 -6.92
N ALA A 376 2.07 -11.46 -6.73
CA ALA A 376 1.10 -11.39 -5.64
C ALA A 376 1.80 -11.45 -4.27
N ARG A 377 2.78 -12.34 -4.09
CA ARG A 377 3.59 -12.49 -2.87
C ARG A 377 4.41 -11.23 -2.56
N LEU A 378 5.01 -10.61 -3.59
CA LEU A 378 5.70 -9.33 -3.43
C LEU A 378 4.71 -8.24 -3.01
N ILE A 379 3.58 -8.11 -3.70
CA ILE A 379 2.56 -7.10 -3.38
C ILE A 379 2.09 -7.25 -1.93
N ARG A 380 1.83 -8.46 -1.45
CA ARG A 380 1.51 -8.72 -0.05
C ARG A 380 2.61 -8.23 0.89
N THR A 381 3.87 -8.55 0.58
CA THR A 381 5.03 -8.08 1.35
C THR A 381 5.10 -6.55 1.40
N LEU A 382 4.88 -5.85 0.28
CA LEU A 382 4.89 -4.39 0.21
C LEU A 382 3.76 -3.76 1.04
N VAL A 383 2.58 -4.36 1.02
CA VAL A 383 1.41 -3.87 1.77
C VAL A 383 1.58 -4.10 3.27
N GLU A 384 2.03 -5.29 3.69
CA GLU A 384 2.17 -5.66 5.11
C GLU A 384 3.37 -5.00 5.78
N LYS A 385 4.56 -5.07 5.14
CA LYS A 385 5.82 -4.60 5.74
C LYS A 385 6.11 -3.11 5.50
N ARG A 386 5.44 -2.50 4.52
CA ARG A 386 5.59 -1.08 4.15
C ARG A 386 7.06 -0.64 4.01
N PRO A 387 7.89 -1.34 3.21
CA PRO A 387 9.25 -0.91 2.95
C PRO A 387 9.27 0.46 2.25
N PRO A 388 10.44 1.09 2.02
CA PRO A 388 10.53 2.40 1.37
C PRO A 388 9.75 2.46 0.05
N PHE A 389 8.88 3.45 -0.09
CA PHE A 389 8.08 3.68 -1.29
C PHE A 389 8.95 3.85 -2.56
N GLY A 390 8.37 3.59 -3.72
CA GLY A 390 9.02 3.75 -5.01
C GLY A 390 8.87 2.56 -5.97
N VAL A 391 9.77 2.46 -6.94
CA VAL A 391 9.75 1.42 -7.97
C VAL A 391 10.47 0.16 -7.47
N TYR A 392 9.94 -1.01 -7.78
CA TYR A 392 10.53 -2.32 -7.53
C TYR A 392 10.45 -3.17 -8.79
N ASN A 393 11.57 -3.70 -9.21
CA ASN A 393 11.62 -4.68 -10.30
C ASN A 393 11.37 -6.08 -9.74
N LEU A 394 10.63 -6.90 -10.48
CA LEU A 394 10.39 -8.30 -10.13
C LEU A 394 10.35 -9.19 -11.34
N THR A 395 11.19 -10.22 -11.34
CA THR A 395 11.07 -11.43 -12.13
C THR A 395 11.39 -12.63 -11.24
N SER A 396 11.17 -13.85 -11.72
CA SER A 396 11.75 -15.03 -11.06
C SER A 396 13.27 -14.98 -11.13
N GLU A 397 13.94 -15.65 -10.19
CA GLU A 397 15.37 -15.87 -10.25
C GLU A 397 15.75 -16.95 -11.26
N GLY A 398 17.05 -17.06 -11.57
CA GLY A 398 17.64 -18.03 -12.44
C GLY A 398 18.27 -17.43 -13.69
N GLU A 399 18.51 -18.29 -14.66
CA GLU A 399 19.19 -17.91 -15.90
C GLU A 399 18.37 -16.96 -16.76
N VAL A 400 19.07 -16.13 -17.52
CA VAL A 400 18.48 -15.32 -18.58
C VAL A 400 18.31 -16.20 -19.79
N VAL A 401 17.10 -16.29 -20.30
CA VAL A 401 16.71 -17.19 -21.40
C VAL A 401 16.04 -16.42 -22.52
N THR A 402 15.86 -17.08 -23.68
CA THR A 402 15.03 -16.57 -24.78
C THR A 402 13.65 -17.21 -24.74
N TRP A 403 12.68 -16.67 -25.50
CA TRP A 403 11.39 -17.32 -25.66
C TRP A 403 11.52 -18.73 -26.28
N ALA A 404 12.49 -18.94 -27.21
CA ALA A 404 12.77 -20.24 -27.76
C ALA A 404 13.30 -21.23 -26.70
N ASP A 405 14.13 -20.78 -25.75
CA ASP A 405 14.62 -21.64 -24.66
C ASP A 405 13.48 -22.01 -23.71
N VAL A 406 12.60 -21.06 -23.38
CA VAL A 406 11.40 -21.37 -22.61
C VAL A 406 10.52 -22.39 -23.31
N ALA A 407 10.30 -22.25 -24.63
CA ALA A 407 9.50 -23.20 -25.40
C ALA A 407 10.12 -24.59 -25.40
N ARG A 408 11.44 -24.71 -25.62
CA ARG A 408 12.20 -25.99 -25.56
C ARG A 408 12.02 -26.63 -24.18
N ARG A 409 12.17 -25.83 -23.12
CA ARG A 409 12.02 -26.30 -21.74
C ARG A 409 10.61 -26.80 -21.45
N VAL A 410 9.57 -26.10 -21.94
CA VAL A 410 8.19 -26.58 -21.86
C VAL A 410 7.99 -27.92 -22.53
N PHE A 411 8.51 -28.07 -23.75
CA PHE A 411 8.43 -29.35 -24.51
C PHE A 411 9.05 -30.50 -23.70
N GLU A 412 10.26 -30.34 -23.17
CA GLU A 412 10.92 -31.33 -22.31
C GLU A 412 10.04 -31.68 -21.08
N LEU A 413 9.53 -30.69 -20.36
CA LEU A 413 8.77 -30.91 -19.15
C LEU A 413 7.44 -31.64 -19.36
N VAL A 414 6.84 -31.47 -20.54
CA VAL A 414 5.61 -32.20 -20.92
C VAL A 414 5.90 -33.48 -21.71
N GLY A 415 7.16 -33.95 -21.74
CA GLY A 415 7.56 -35.24 -22.29
C GLY A 415 7.72 -35.29 -23.83
N HIS A 416 7.97 -34.15 -24.46
CA HIS A 416 8.18 -34.02 -25.90
C HIS A 416 9.61 -33.58 -26.23
N ASP A 417 10.02 -33.84 -27.48
CA ASP A 417 11.37 -33.50 -27.99
C ASP A 417 11.52 -31.98 -28.16
N ALA A 418 12.48 -31.38 -27.45
CA ALA A 418 12.83 -29.96 -27.53
C ALA A 418 13.34 -29.52 -28.91
N ALA A 419 13.94 -30.47 -29.70
CA ALA A 419 14.42 -30.21 -31.05
C ALA A 419 13.31 -29.82 -32.04
N ARG A 420 12.05 -30.06 -31.71
CA ARG A 420 10.87 -29.61 -32.45
C ARG A 420 10.69 -28.10 -32.46
N VAL A 421 11.29 -27.39 -31.51
CA VAL A 421 11.19 -25.93 -31.40
C VAL A 421 12.32 -25.28 -32.22
N THR A 422 11.96 -24.59 -33.30
CA THR A 422 12.90 -23.84 -34.13
C THR A 422 13.01 -22.38 -33.65
N GLY A 423 14.22 -21.95 -33.26
CA GLY A 423 14.51 -20.55 -32.95
C GLY A 423 14.55 -19.69 -34.22
N VAL A 424 13.98 -18.51 -34.20
CA VAL A 424 14.00 -17.52 -35.29
C VAL A 424 14.16 -16.10 -34.70
N SER A 425 14.71 -15.17 -35.49
CA SER A 425 14.78 -13.79 -35.06
C SER A 425 13.38 -13.14 -35.02
N THR A 426 13.25 -12.06 -34.26
CA THR A 426 12.02 -11.24 -34.19
C THR A 426 11.57 -10.79 -35.58
N ASP A 427 12.50 -10.35 -36.43
CA ASP A 427 12.21 -9.92 -37.81
C ASP A 427 11.68 -11.08 -38.66
N GLN A 428 12.28 -12.27 -38.55
CA GLN A 428 11.83 -13.47 -39.27
C GLN A 428 10.44 -13.92 -38.78
N TYR A 429 10.17 -13.83 -37.49
CA TYR A 429 8.91 -14.23 -36.90
C TYR A 429 7.74 -13.36 -37.43
N PHE A 430 7.96 -12.06 -37.54
CA PHE A 430 6.94 -11.10 -37.99
C PHE A 430 7.00 -10.75 -39.48
N ALA A 431 7.89 -11.37 -40.26
CA ALA A 431 8.07 -11.07 -41.70
C ALA A 431 6.78 -11.18 -42.55
N SER A 432 5.83 -12.01 -42.12
CA SER A 432 4.55 -12.20 -42.81
C SER A 432 3.36 -11.51 -42.15
N ALA A 433 3.61 -10.66 -41.12
CA ALA A 433 2.55 -9.98 -40.43
C ALA A 433 1.83 -8.97 -41.33
N THR A 434 0.49 -9.01 -41.38
CA THR A 434 -0.36 -8.09 -42.14
C THR A 434 -0.98 -6.99 -41.27
N SER A 435 -0.86 -7.14 -39.96
CA SER A 435 -1.31 -6.17 -38.95
C SER A 435 -0.12 -5.40 -38.38
N PRO A 436 -0.33 -4.21 -37.79
CA PRO A 436 0.72 -3.53 -37.06
C PRO A 436 1.35 -4.44 -36.01
N VAL A 437 2.68 -4.50 -35.97
CA VAL A 437 3.48 -5.21 -34.98
C VAL A 437 4.16 -4.18 -34.11
N ALA A 438 3.95 -4.27 -32.81
CA ALA A 438 4.64 -3.39 -31.85
C ALA A 438 6.13 -3.75 -31.78
N PRO A 439 7.02 -2.77 -31.72
CA PRO A 439 8.42 -3.04 -31.44
C PRO A 439 8.57 -3.62 -30.02
N ARG A 440 9.46 -4.60 -29.88
CA ARG A 440 9.70 -5.31 -28.62
C ARG A 440 11.13 -5.09 -28.15
N PRO A 441 11.34 -4.92 -26.81
CA PRO A 441 12.69 -4.86 -26.28
C PRO A 441 13.42 -6.19 -26.49
N LEU A 442 14.68 -6.14 -26.96
CA LEU A 442 15.53 -7.32 -27.10
C LEU A 442 16.06 -7.80 -25.73
N ASN A 443 16.18 -6.90 -24.78
CA ASN A 443 16.55 -7.22 -23.41
C ASN A 443 15.45 -6.76 -22.43
N SER A 444 14.80 -7.73 -21.80
CA SER A 444 13.76 -7.56 -20.75
C SER A 444 14.26 -7.96 -19.37
N VAL A 445 15.59 -8.07 -19.19
CA VAL A 445 16.18 -8.50 -17.91
C VAL A 445 16.14 -7.36 -16.90
N LEU A 446 15.49 -7.61 -15.76
CA LEU A 446 15.37 -6.65 -14.66
C LEU A 446 16.35 -6.98 -13.53
N ASP A 447 16.93 -5.95 -12.93
CA ASP A 447 17.76 -6.05 -11.73
C ASP A 447 16.87 -6.29 -10.49
N LEU A 448 17.26 -7.23 -9.62
CA LEU A 448 16.49 -7.65 -8.45
C LEU A 448 17.11 -7.18 -7.13
N THR A 449 18.14 -6.35 -7.18
CA THR A 449 18.88 -5.91 -5.98
C THR A 449 17.97 -5.23 -4.96
N ARG A 450 17.01 -4.42 -5.42
CA ARG A 450 16.12 -3.69 -4.53
C ARG A 450 15.11 -4.59 -3.81
N VAL A 451 14.53 -5.58 -4.47
CA VAL A 451 13.60 -6.54 -3.80
C VAL A 451 14.36 -7.41 -2.81
N HIS A 452 15.61 -7.80 -3.10
CA HIS A 452 16.48 -8.49 -2.13
C HIS A 452 16.76 -7.59 -0.90
N GLY A 453 17.00 -6.31 -1.12
CA GLY A 453 17.27 -5.34 -0.05
C GLY A 453 16.13 -5.19 0.98
N ILE A 454 14.89 -5.53 0.62
CA ILE A 454 13.74 -5.56 1.54
C ILE A 454 13.48 -6.95 2.13
N GLY A 455 14.40 -7.91 1.92
CA GLY A 455 14.27 -9.28 2.41
C GLY A 455 13.26 -10.13 1.63
N PHE A 456 12.98 -9.77 0.38
CA PHE A 456 12.16 -10.57 -0.52
C PHE A 456 13.07 -11.31 -1.52
N THR A 457 12.99 -12.64 -1.54
CA THR A 457 13.70 -13.48 -2.50
C THR A 457 12.71 -14.12 -3.46
N PRO A 458 12.74 -13.77 -4.76
CA PRO A 458 11.94 -14.43 -5.77
C PRO A 458 12.35 -15.90 -5.90
N ARG A 459 11.42 -16.77 -6.22
CA ARG A 459 11.70 -18.18 -6.49
C ARG A 459 12.32 -18.36 -7.89
N ALA A 460 13.03 -19.48 -8.09
CA ALA A 460 13.62 -19.80 -9.37
C ALA A 460 12.56 -20.08 -10.45
N GLY A 461 12.75 -19.49 -11.64
CA GLY A 461 11.77 -19.61 -12.74
C GLY A 461 11.57 -21.04 -13.24
N ASP A 462 12.62 -21.88 -13.29
CA ASP A 462 12.52 -23.29 -13.70
C ASP A 462 11.77 -24.16 -12.67
N GLU A 463 11.92 -23.85 -11.38
CA GLU A 463 11.15 -24.51 -10.31
C GLU A 463 9.64 -24.21 -10.47
N LEU A 464 9.30 -22.93 -10.61
CA LEU A 464 7.92 -22.50 -10.79
C LEU A 464 7.31 -23.00 -12.10
N LEU A 465 8.13 -23.11 -13.16
CA LEU A 465 7.70 -23.65 -14.44
C LEU A 465 7.33 -25.14 -14.33
N ARG A 466 8.11 -25.92 -13.58
CA ARG A 466 7.80 -27.33 -13.29
C ARG A 466 6.52 -27.46 -12.48
N GLU A 467 6.36 -26.66 -11.44
CA GLU A 467 5.12 -26.66 -10.65
C GLU A 467 3.89 -26.28 -11.50
N TYR A 468 4.03 -25.26 -12.36
CA TYR A 468 2.96 -24.80 -13.24
C TYR A 468 2.50 -25.85 -14.25
N LEU A 469 3.43 -26.70 -14.74
CA LEU A 469 3.16 -27.74 -15.71
C LEU A 469 2.87 -29.11 -15.08
N ALA A 470 3.01 -29.22 -13.75
CA ALA A 470 2.65 -30.45 -13.04
C ALA A 470 1.14 -30.74 -13.22
N PRO A 471 0.77 -32.04 -13.45
CA PRO A 471 -0.61 -32.45 -13.70
C PRO A 471 -1.55 -32.22 -12.53
#